data_04144b1b9c7a4d1f1c8396e43f4e3747
#
_entry.id   04144b1b9c7a4d1f1c8396e43f4e3747
#
_cell.length_a   1.000
_cell.length_b   1.000
_cell.length_c   1.000
_cell.angle_alpha   90.00
_cell.angle_beta   90.00
_cell.angle_gamma   90.00
#
_symmetry.space_group_name_H-M   'P 1'
#
loop_
_entity.id
_entity.type
_entity.pdbx_description
1 polymer ?
#
loop_
_entity_poly.entity_id
_entity_poly.type
_entity_poly.pdbx_seq_one_letter_code
_entity_poly.pdbx_strand_id
1 'polypeptide(L)'
;MLHYSRYKHQTSSEWVTFVHGAGGSSSIWFKQVRDYAKHYNVLLLDLRGHGNSKPTIKRAFEKRYTFDSIVDDIIEVLDYEKIEKSHFIGISLGTILIRQL
;
A
#
# COMPACT_ATOMS: atom_id res chain seq x y z
N MET A 1 -7.63 9.34 -2.20
CA MET A 1 -7.21 7.94 -2.06
C MET A 1 -5.78 7.79 -2.54
N LEU A 2 -5.02 6.89 -1.92
CA LEU A 2 -3.65 6.64 -2.33
C LEU A 2 -3.56 6.18 -3.79
N HIS A 3 -2.45 6.51 -4.44
CA HIS A 3 -2.10 5.86 -5.69
C HIS A 3 -1.70 4.42 -5.38
N TYR A 4 -2.20 3.48 -6.16
CA TYR A 4 -1.85 2.08 -5.99
C TYR A 4 -1.88 1.36 -7.33
N SER A 5 -1.18 0.23 -7.38
CA SER A 5 -1.21 -0.68 -8.51
C SER A 5 -1.67 -2.05 -8.03
N ARG A 6 -2.46 -2.72 -8.83
CA ARG A 6 -2.88 -4.08 -8.51
C ARG A 6 -2.54 -5.02 -9.66
N TYR A 7 -2.15 -6.22 -9.29
CA TYR A 7 -1.86 -7.30 -10.23
C TYR A 7 -2.77 -8.47 -9.88
N LYS A 8 -3.83 -8.63 -10.64
CA LYS A 8 -4.85 -9.64 -10.37
C LYS A 8 -4.40 -10.98 -10.94
N HIS A 9 -4.32 -12.00 -10.08
CA HIS A 9 -4.05 -13.38 -10.49
C HIS A 9 -5.31 -13.99 -11.09
N GLN A 10 -5.16 -14.90 -12.06
CA GLN A 10 -6.30 -15.48 -12.77
C GLN A 10 -7.19 -16.34 -11.88
N THR A 11 -6.60 -17.06 -10.92
CA THR A 11 -7.35 -18.04 -10.12
C THR A 11 -7.23 -17.84 -8.62
N SER A 12 -6.18 -17.17 -8.14
CA SER A 12 -5.98 -16.99 -6.71
C SER A 12 -7.00 -16.02 -6.11
N SER A 13 -7.51 -16.36 -4.93
CA SER A 13 -8.31 -15.45 -4.12
C SER A 13 -7.49 -14.74 -3.04
N GLU A 14 -6.21 -15.10 -2.90
CA GLU A 14 -5.35 -14.54 -1.86
C GLU A 14 -4.64 -13.29 -2.34
N TRP A 15 -4.55 -12.31 -1.45
CA TRP A 15 -3.90 -11.02 -1.70
C TRP A 15 -2.64 -10.88 -0.87
N VAL A 16 -1.63 -10.24 -1.47
CA VAL A 16 -0.42 -9.78 -0.79
C VAL A 16 -0.32 -8.28 -1.01
N THR A 17 -0.30 -7.52 0.07
CA THR A 17 -0.18 -6.06 0.04
C THR A 17 1.21 -5.66 0.52
N PHE A 18 1.90 -4.89 -0.29
CA PHE A 18 3.26 -4.41 0.02
C PHE A 18 3.20 -2.96 0.51
N VAL A 19 3.80 -2.71 1.66
CA VAL A 19 3.83 -1.40 2.31
C VAL A 19 5.27 -0.94 2.48
N HIS A 20 5.66 0.07 1.70
CA HIS A 20 7.04 0.57 1.71
C HIS A 20 7.34 1.41 2.95
N GLY A 21 8.61 1.75 3.15
CA GLY A 21 9.06 2.60 4.24
C GLY A 21 9.07 4.09 3.89
N ALA A 22 9.39 4.91 4.88
CA ALA A 22 9.52 6.36 4.71
C ALA A 22 10.60 6.67 3.66
N GLY A 23 10.31 7.62 2.77
CA GLY A 23 11.21 7.99 1.70
C GLY A 23 11.22 7.06 0.50
N GLY A 24 10.46 5.96 0.56
CA GLY A 24 10.36 5.01 -0.53
C GLY A 24 9.11 5.19 -1.37
N SER A 25 8.80 4.19 -2.17
CA SER A 25 7.59 4.11 -2.98
C SER A 25 7.35 2.66 -3.36
N SER A 26 6.24 2.40 -4.05
CA SER A 26 5.90 1.05 -4.52
C SER A 26 6.95 0.47 -5.46
N SER A 27 7.75 1.31 -6.11
CA SER A 27 8.76 0.85 -7.08
C SER A 27 9.86 -0.01 -6.47
N ILE A 28 10.06 0.04 -5.15
CA ILE A 28 11.07 -0.80 -4.48
C ILE A 28 10.73 -2.29 -4.56
N TRP A 29 9.47 -2.62 -4.83
CA TRP A 29 8.96 -4.00 -4.78
C TRP A 29 8.99 -4.72 -6.13
N PHE A 30 9.49 -4.11 -7.20
CA PHE A 30 9.30 -4.66 -8.54
C PHE A 30 9.86 -6.09 -8.70
N LYS A 31 10.94 -6.42 -8.00
CA LYS A 31 11.50 -7.78 -8.04
C LYS A 31 10.60 -8.77 -7.32
N GLN A 32 10.07 -8.38 -6.18
CA GLN A 32 9.19 -9.22 -5.38
C GLN A 32 7.84 -9.42 -6.10
N VAL A 33 7.32 -8.39 -6.74
CA VAL A 33 6.07 -8.47 -7.49
C VAL A 33 6.14 -9.56 -8.56
N ARG A 34 7.26 -9.64 -9.27
CA ARG A 34 7.43 -10.64 -10.33
C ARG A 34 7.17 -12.06 -9.81
N ASP A 35 7.70 -12.37 -8.63
CA ASP A 35 7.58 -13.70 -8.05
C ASP A 35 6.22 -13.92 -7.39
N TYR A 36 5.75 -12.94 -6.63
CA TYR A 36 4.48 -13.07 -5.90
C TYR A 36 3.27 -13.08 -6.84
N ALA A 37 3.32 -12.31 -7.93
CA ALA A 37 2.21 -12.25 -8.88
C ALA A 37 1.96 -13.59 -9.59
N LYS A 38 2.90 -14.52 -9.53
CA LYS A 38 2.72 -15.87 -10.09
C LYS A 38 1.73 -16.70 -9.27
N HIS A 39 1.53 -16.36 -8.00
CA HIS A 39 0.73 -17.16 -7.08
C HIS A 39 -0.38 -16.39 -6.37
N TYR A 40 -0.27 -15.07 -6.33
CA TYR A 40 -1.16 -14.22 -5.52
C TYR A 40 -1.64 -13.02 -6.32
N ASN A 41 -2.75 -12.45 -5.87
CA ASN A 41 -3.09 -11.09 -6.26
C ASN A 41 -2.17 -10.15 -5.48
N VAL A 42 -1.62 -9.14 -6.13
CA VAL A 42 -0.67 -8.22 -5.50
C VAL A 42 -1.22 -6.81 -5.49
N LEU A 43 -1.12 -6.14 -4.36
CA LEU A 43 -1.45 -4.73 -4.18
C LEU A 43 -0.20 -3.97 -3.78
N LEU A 44 0.15 -2.95 -4.55
CA LEU A 44 1.26 -2.06 -4.27
C LEU A 44 0.73 -0.68 -3.94
N LEU A 45 1.11 -0.15 -2.80
CA LEU A 45 0.67 1.16 -2.34
C LEU A 45 1.80 2.17 -2.40
N ASP A 46 1.48 3.39 -2.82
CA ASP A 46 2.33 4.54 -2.54
C ASP A 46 1.70 5.26 -1.35
N LEU A 47 2.43 5.28 -0.23
CA LEU A 47 1.94 5.91 0.99
C LEU A 47 1.79 7.42 0.80
N ARG A 48 0.97 8.03 1.66
CA ARG A 48 0.73 9.46 1.66
C ARG A 48 2.05 10.23 1.59
N GLY A 49 2.15 11.18 0.65
CA GLY A 49 3.35 11.99 0.46
C GLY A 49 4.49 11.32 -0.28
N HIS A 50 4.31 10.08 -0.75
CA HIS A 50 5.35 9.29 -1.42
C HIS A 50 4.92 8.90 -2.82
N GLY A 51 5.90 8.68 -3.70
CA GLY A 51 5.65 8.23 -5.06
C GLY A 51 4.59 9.07 -5.76
N ASN A 52 3.56 8.42 -6.29
CA ASN A 52 2.44 9.09 -6.97
C ASN A 52 1.31 9.49 -6.03
N SER A 53 1.49 9.31 -4.72
CA SER A 53 0.53 9.74 -3.69
C SER A 53 0.91 11.08 -3.06
N LYS A 54 1.70 11.89 -3.75
CA LYS A 54 2.08 13.21 -3.24
C LYS A 54 0.86 14.13 -3.19
N PRO A 55 0.56 14.73 -2.03
CA PRO A 55 -0.56 15.65 -1.93
C PRO A 55 -0.27 16.94 -2.68
N THR A 56 -1.33 17.66 -3.06
CA THR A 56 -1.18 19.02 -3.51
C THR A 56 -0.69 19.88 -2.33
N ILE A 57 -0.11 21.05 -2.64
CA ILE A 57 0.38 21.97 -1.59
C ILE A 57 -0.72 22.25 -0.56
N LYS A 58 -1.95 22.51 -1.02
CA LYS A 58 -3.09 22.76 -0.15
C LYS A 58 -3.33 21.60 0.82
N ARG A 59 -3.29 20.36 0.34
CA ARG A 59 -3.49 19.17 1.17
C ARG A 59 -2.37 18.97 2.16
N ALA A 60 -1.14 19.35 1.83
CA ALA A 60 0.00 19.21 2.71
C ALA A 60 -0.19 20.00 4.02
N PHE A 61 -0.90 21.13 3.97
CA PHE A 61 -1.21 21.92 5.16
C PHE A 61 -2.41 21.38 5.93
N GLU A 62 -3.35 20.75 5.24
CA GLU A 62 -4.60 20.28 5.84
C GLU A 62 -4.46 18.90 6.49
N LYS A 63 -3.56 18.06 6.00
CA LYS A 63 -3.46 16.67 6.41
C LYS A 63 -2.19 16.41 7.20
N ARG A 64 -2.36 15.85 8.39
CA ARG A 64 -1.26 15.45 9.23
C ARG A 64 -0.77 14.06 8.84
N TYR A 65 0.53 13.84 8.96
CA TYR A 65 1.14 12.54 8.74
C TYR A 65 1.21 11.79 10.07
N THR A 66 0.08 11.25 10.52
CA THR A 66 0.02 10.41 11.70
C THR A 66 -0.07 8.95 11.28
N PHE A 67 0.33 8.04 12.15
CA PHE A 67 0.17 6.61 11.87
C PHE A 67 -1.30 6.27 11.60
N ASP A 68 -2.20 6.79 12.41
CA ASP A 68 -3.64 6.52 12.24
C ASP A 68 -4.15 7.00 10.88
N SER A 69 -3.74 8.20 10.45
CA SER A 69 -4.14 8.74 9.16
C SER A 69 -3.63 7.89 8.00
N ILE A 70 -2.38 7.41 8.10
CA ILE A 70 -1.78 6.58 7.05
C ILE A 70 -2.43 5.20 7.02
N VAL A 71 -2.72 4.63 8.19
CA VAL A 71 -3.45 3.36 8.28
C VAL A 71 -4.84 3.49 7.65
N ASP A 72 -5.55 4.59 7.94
CA ASP A 72 -6.85 4.86 7.34
C ASP A 72 -6.75 4.96 5.81
N ASP A 73 -5.69 5.55 5.29
CA ASP A 73 -5.45 5.60 3.84
C ASP A 73 -5.34 4.20 3.23
N ILE A 74 -4.65 3.29 3.92
CA ILE A 74 -4.49 1.91 3.45
C ILE A 74 -5.83 1.19 3.48
N ILE A 75 -6.58 1.33 4.56
CA ILE A 75 -7.90 0.71 4.72
C ILE A 75 -8.84 1.20 3.63
N GLU A 76 -8.79 2.49 3.29
CA GLU A 76 -9.60 3.05 2.22
C GLU A 76 -9.38 2.31 0.90
N VAL A 77 -8.12 2.03 0.55
CA VAL A 77 -7.81 1.28 -0.68
C VAL A 77 -8.33 -0.15 -0.59
N LEU A 78 -8.10 -0.82 0.53
CA LEU A 78 -8.57 -2.19 0.72
C LEU A 78 -10.09 -2.28 0.60
N ASP A 79 -10.81 -1.34 1.20
CA ASP A 79 -12.27 -1.30 1.12
C ASP A 79 -12.75 -1.03 -0.30
N TYR A 80 -12.10 -0.09 -0.99
CA TYR A 80 -12.44 0.24 -2.36
C TYR A 80 -12.28 -0.97 -3.29
N GLU A 81 -11.21 -1.74 -3.10
CA GLU A 81 -10.92 -2.94 -3.89
C GLU A 81 -11.65 -4.18 -3.35
N LYS A 82 -12.42 -4.03 -2.28
CA LYS A 82 -13.16 -5.13 -1.63
C LYS A 82 -12.25 -6.27 -1.19
N ILE A 83 -11.08 -5.91 -0.68
CA ILE A 83 -10.11 -6.88 -0.15
C ILE A 83 -10.37 -7.02 1.34
N GLU A 84 -10.97 -8.13 1.76
CA GLU A 84 -11.30 -8.38 3.15
C GLU A 84 -10.13 -8.94 3.94
N LYS A 85 -9.27 -9.71 3.27
CA LYS A 85 -8.10 -10.35 3.87
C LYS A 85 -6.90 -10.19 2.96
N SER A 86 -5.74 -9.92 3.54
CA SER A 86 -4.50 -9.81 2.79
C SER A 86 -3.33 -10.22 3.67
N HIS A 87 -2.33 -10.83 3.05
CA HIS A 87 -1.00 -10.91 3.65
C HIS A 87 -0.33 -9.55 3.46
N PHE A 88 0.42 -9.12 4.46
CA PHE A 88 1.10 -7.83 4.40
C PHE A 88 2.60 -8.02 4.50
N ILE A 89 3.31 -7.37 3.60
CA ILE A 89 4.77 -7.35 3.61
C ILE A 89 5.19 -5.88 3.68
N GLY A 90 5.99 -5.54 4.68
CA GLY A 90 6.41 -4.17 4.90
C GLY A 90 7.88 -4.07 5.25
N ILE A 91 8.41 -2.86 5.12
CA ILE A 91 9.77 -2.54 5.51
C ILE A 91 9.77 -1.23 6.32
N SER A 92 10.53 -1.19 7.42
CA SER A 92 10.68 0.02 8.25
C SER A 92 9.33 0.56 8.70
N LEU A 93 8.95 1.77 8.28
CA LEU A 93 7.65 2.37 8.60
C LEU A 93 6.49 1.46 8.19
N GLY A 94 6.60 0.80 7.03
CA GLY A 94 5.58 -0.14 6.57
C GLY A 94 5.30 -1.24 7.58
N THR A 95 6.33 -1.77 8.22
CA THR A 95 6.19 -2.79 9.25
C THR A 95 5.37 -2.28 10.44
N ILE A 96 5.62 -1.04 10.86
CA ILE A 96 4.90 -0.42 11.98
C ILE A 96 3.42 -0.23 11.62
N LEU A 97 3.15 0.23 10.41
CA LEU A 97 1.78 0.45 9.93
C LEU A 97 0.97 -0.85 9.88
N ILE A 98 1.61 -1.93 9.39
CA ILE A 98 0.96 -3.24 9.28
C ILE A 98 0.46 -3.73 10.64
N ARG A 99 1.19 -3.45 11.71
CA ARG A 99 0.82 -3.88 13.05
C ARG A 99 -0.48 -3.24 13.54
N GLN A 100 -0.93 -2.17 12.92
CA GLN A 100 -2.18 -1.49 13.26
C GLN A 100 -3.34 -1.87 12.33
N LEU A 101 -3.05 -2.63 11.31
CA LEU A 101 -4.08 -3.09 10.37
C LEU A 101 -4.83 -4.38 10.93
#